data_4215811fdb5b1677c51c78368a15ad9b
#
_entry.id   4215811fdb5b1677c51c78368a15ad9b
#
_cell.length_a   1.000
_cell.length_b   1.000
_cell.length_c   1.000
_cell.angle_alpha   90.00
_cell.angle_beta   90.00
_cell.angle_gamma   90.00
#
_symmetry.space_group_name_H-M   'P 1'
#
loop_
_entity.id
_entity.type
_entity.pdbx_description
1 polymer ?
#
loop_
_entity_poly.entity_id
_entity_poly.type
_entity_poly.pdbx_seq_one_letter_code
_entity_poly.pdbx_strand_id
1 'polypeptide(L)'
;MKQFVRSVAVGAAMIAAAFSAQAQVKIAYVDPLSGLQAAIGEHGLKQLQFSIETINAKGGVLGGQKLEAVGYDNKGTPQESLVQVQKAIDAGIRYITQGNGSGAAIAISDFVSKYNERNPGKEVLFFNYAAVDPSLTNEKCSYWHYRWDASSDIKMAALTNFMKGKTDIKKVYIIGQDYAFGQSVRKAAREMLGTKRPDIQIVGDELHPLAKVTDFSPYIAKIKASGADSVITGNWGSDFALLLKASADAGLQVNWYTYYAGGAGGPTAVKQTGLDHRVFAITEWHSNVPSAEMDVFEEAFLKKYGGPNGQRWWYLRLKNQMEMFALAINQAKSSEPKAVAAALHSMKFKNVLGAEIFMRPTDHSVFQDMYIASFGSGTKEDEEKTGWGWKTVGTIPAADTVIPTTCQMKLPT
;
A
#
# COMPACT_ATOMS: atom_id res chain seq x y z
N MET A 1 17.82 47.58 75.62
CA MET A 1 17.86 47.79 74.18
C MET A 1 17.85 46.43 73.50
N LYS A 2 16.71 45.97 73.03
CA LYS A 2 16.51 44.68 72.38
C LYS A 2 16.15 44.97 70.90
N GLN A 3 17.05 44.60 70.00
CA GLN A 3 16.81 44.65 68.55
C GLN A 3 16.10 43.35 68.10
N PHE A 4 14.91 43.51 67.53
CA PHE A 4 14.20 42.43 66.84
C PHE A 4 14.72 42.30 65.42
N VAL A 5 15.29 41.17 65.08
CA VAL A 5 15.59 40.79 63.69
C VAL A 5 14.40 40.04 63.14
N ARG A 6 13.69 40.58 62.16
CA ARG A 6 12.65 39.89 61.41
C ARG A 6 13.30 39.16 60.24
N SER A 7 13.33 37.83 60.28
CA SER A 7 13.69 36.96 59.16
C SER A 7 12.49 36.83 58.22
N VAL A 8 12.59 37.33 56.99
CA VAL A 8 11.66 37.11 55.92
C VAL A 8 12.06 35.82 55.22
N ALA A 9 11.30 34.74 55.37
CA ALA A 9 11.45 33.52 54.59
C ALA A 9 10.76 33.70 53.24
N VAL A 10 11.55 33.81 52.17
CA VAL A 10 11.07 33.76 50.76
C VAL A 10 10.94 32.30 50.40
N GLY A 11 9.71 31.79 50.40
CA GLY A 11 9.39 30.48 49.87
C GLY A 11 9.42 30.49 48.34
N ALA A 12 10.51 29.99 47.74
CA ALA A 12 10.54 29.73 46.30
C ALA A 12 9.68 28.49 46.00
N ALA A 13 8.46 28.72 45.53
CA ALA A 13 7.62 27.66 44.97
C ALA A 13 8.24 27.23 43.63
N MET A 14 9.04 26.17 43.61
CA MET A 14 9.40 25.48 42.39
C MET A 14 8.17 24.79 41.85
N ILE A 15 7.53 25.40 40.86
CA ILE A 15 6.55 24.72 40.01
C ILE A 15 7.39 23.78 39.13
N ALA A 16 7.57 22.55 39.57
CA ALA A 16 8.03 21.46 38.74
C ALA A 16 6.93 21.20 37.70
N ALA A 17 7.05 21.83 36.52
CA ALA A 17 6.31 21.41 35.35
C ALA A 17 6.73 19.98 35.03
N ALA A 18 5.99 19.01 35.56
CA ALA A 18 6.09 17.63 35.12
C ALA A 18 5.64 17.61 33.65
N PHE A 19 6.61 17.73 32.74
CA PHE A 19 6.42 17.30 31.37
C PHE A 19 6.18 15.78 31.48
N SER A 20 4.91 15.38 31.59
CA SER A 20 4.51 14.03 31.32
C SER A 20 5.02 13.72 29.92
N ALA A 21 6.07 12.92 29.80
CA ALA A 21 6.47 12.38 28.52
C ALA A 21 5.24 11.64 27.98
N GLN A 22 4.49 12.31 27.12
CA GLN A 22 3.26 11.77 26.56
C GLN A 22 3.68 10.56 25.75
N ALA A 23 3.25 9.35 26.18
CA ALA A 23 3.68 8.10 25.58
C ALA A 23 3.46 8.14 24.06
N GLN A 24 4.47 7.75 23.29
CA GLN A 24 4.39 7.70 21.82
C GLN A 24 3.31 6.72 21.39
N VAL A 25 2.57 7.06 20.32
CA VAL A 25 1.68 6.12 19.64
C VAL A 25 2.52 5.29 18.68
N LYS A 26 2.76 4.01 19.04
CA LYS A 26 3.56 3.10 18.23
C LYS A 26 2.70 2.37 17.21
N ILE A 27 3.26 2.21 16.01
CA ILE A 27 2.68 1.45 14.89
C ILE A 27 3.68 0.36 14.52
N ALA A 28 3.26 -0.91 14.58
CA ALA A 28 4.06 -2.02 14.10
C ALA A 28 3.92 -2.15 12.58
N TYR A 29 5.02 -2.02 11.86
CA TYR A 29 5.11 -2.31 10.43
C TYR A 29 5.55 -3.76 10.25
N VAL A 30 4.63 -4.63 9.80
CA VAL A 30 4.82 -6.08 9.74
C VAL A 30 4.90 -6.53 8.28
N ASP A 31 6.08 -6.42 7.67
CA ASP A 31 6.29 -6.71 6.25
C ASP A 31 7.67 -7.39 6.03
N PRO A 32 7.96 -7.92 4.83
CA PRO A 32 9.25 -8.59 4.59
C PRO A 32 10.40 -7.58 4.63
N LEU A 33 11.24 -7.68 5.65
CA LEU A 33 12.46 -6.89 5.81
C LEU A 33 13.72 -7.74 5.54
N SER A 34 13.53 -8.98 5.10
CA SER A 34 14.60 -9.89 4.65
C SER A 34 14.14 -10.76 3.48
N GLY A 35 15.08 -11.44 2.81
CA GLY A 35 14.81 -12.31 1.66
C GLY A 35 14.55 -11.56 0.36
N LEU A 36 13.98 -12.26 -0.65
CA LEU A 36 13.81 -11.74 -2.01
C LEU A 36 12.86 -10.51 -2.10
N GLN A 37 11.99 -10.32 -1.13
CA GLN A 37 11.05 -9.18 -1.10
C GLN A 37 11.51 -8.05 -0.16
N ALA A 38 12.71 -8.13 0.42
CA ALA A 38 13.23 -7.14 1.36
C ALA A 38 13.23 -5.71 0.80
N ALA A 39 13.64 -5.53 -0.45
CA ALA A 39 13.69 -4.21 -1.08
C ALA A 39 12.34 -3.49 -1.07
N ILE A 40 11.23 -4.22 -1.27
CA ILE A 40 9.87 -3.67 -1.21
C ILE A 40 9.49 -3.30 0.22
N GLY A 41 9.73 -4.22 1.18
CA GLY A 41 9.37 -4.01 2.58
C GLY A 41 10.18 -2.89 3.24
N GLU A 42 11.50 -2.86 3.03
CA GLU A 42 12.37 -1.81 3.56
C GLU A 42 12.01 -0.42 2.99
N HIS A 43 11.71 -0.34 1.69
CA HIS A 43 11.29 0.93 1.10
C HIS A 43 9.92 1.37 1.63
N GLY A 44 8.98 0.44 1.82
CA GLY A 44 7.70 0.74 2.47
C GLY A 44 7.87 1.25 3.90
N LEU A 45 8.79 0.67 4.68
CA LEU A 45 9.12 1.15 6.03
C LEU A 45 9.66 2.59 6.01
N LYS A 46 10.57 2.93 5.07
CA LYS A 46 11.07 4.29 4.89
C LYS A 46 9.96 5.27 4.56
N GLN A 47 9.01 4.88 3.70
CA GLN A 47 7.85 5.71 3.36
C GLN A 47 6.92 5.91 4.57
N LEU A 48 6.66 4.88 5.35
CA LEU A 48 5.89 4.99 6.59
C LEU A 48 6.58 5.92 7.60
N GLN A 49 7.87 5.73 7.83
CA GLN A 49 8.67 6.57 8.74
C GLN A 49 8.65 8.04 8.30
N PHE A 50 8.82 8.31 7.01
CA PHE A 50 8.79 9.67 6.50
C PHE A 50 7.42 10.34 6.64
N SER A 51 6.32 9.59 6.38
CA SER A 51 4.96 10.10 6.64
C SER A 51 4.76 10.47 8.11
N ILE A 52 5.22 9.63 9.02
CA ILE A 52 5.18 9.87 10.46
C ILE A 52 6.02 11.09 10.85
N GLU A 53 7.22 11.22 10.30
CA GLU A 53 8.11 12.37 10.56
C GLU A 53 7.46 13.69 10.15
N THR A 54 6.77 13.73 9.00
CA THR A 54 6.07 14.93 8.55
C THR A 54 4.90 15.31 9.47
N ILE A 55 4.17 14.33 10.00
CA ILE A 55 3.12 14.54 11.00
C ILE A 55 3.72 15.04 12.31
N ASN A 56 4.79 14.41 12.77
CA ASN A 56 5.50 14.78 13.99
C ASN A 56 6.10 16.18 13.93
N ALA A 57 6.62 16.60 12.76
CA ALA A 57 7.14 17.94 12.54
C ALA A 57 6.04 19.02 12.61
N LYS A 58 4.80 18.68 12.24
CA LYS A 58 3.61 19.54 12.36
C LYS A 58 3.00 19.54 13.77
N GLY A 59 3.66 18.95 14.78
CA GLY A 59 3.20 18.92 16.16
C GLY A 59 2.68 17.55 16.66
N GLY A 60 2.62 16.54 15.81
CA GLY A 60 2.13 15.21 16.18
C GLY A 60 0.60 15.15 16.33
N VAL A 61 0.12 14.34 17.27
CA VAL A 61 -1.30 14.15 17.58
C VAL A 61 -1.61 14.56 19.03
N LEU A 62 -2.87 14.80 19.37
CA LEU A 62 -3.32 15.14 20.72
C LEU A 62 -2.53 16.26 21.40
N GLY A 63 -2.12 17.27 20.62
CA GLY A 63 -1.41 18.43 21.14
C GLY A 63 0.07 18.21 21.47
N GLY A 64 0.72 17.20 20.89
CA GLY A 64 2.18 17.00 21.04
C GLY A 64 2.65 15.56 21.08
N GLN A 65 1.74 14.60 21.21
CA GLN A 65 2.09 13.18 21.21
C GLN A 65 2.67 12.77 19.85
N LYS A 66 3.81 12.08 19.87
CA LYS A 66 4.50 11.66 18.65
C LYS A 66 4.05 10.26 18.20
N LEU A 67 4.05 10.06 16.89
CA LEU A 67 3.90 8.74 16.28
C LEU A 67 5.29 8.11 16.09
N GLU A 68 5.37 6.77 16.14
CA GLU A 68 6.59 6.00 15.91
C GLU A 68 6.29 4.72 15.13
N ALA A 69 7.04 4.43 14.05
CA ALA A 69 6.99 3.17 13.34
C ALA A 69 8.07 2.21 13.86
N VAL A 70 7.67 0.97 14.17
CA VAL A 70 8.57 -0.12 14.59
C VAL A 70 8.49 -1.25 13.56
N GLY A 71 9.62 -1.59 12.92
CA GLY A 71 9.69 -2.66 11.92
C GLY A 71 9.68 -4.05 12.54
N TYR A 72 8.90 -4.96 11.97
CA TYR A 72 8.82 -6.38 12.32
C TYR A 72 8.91 -7.21 11.04
N ASP A 73 9.98 -7.99 10.89
CA ASP A 73 10.21 -8.80 9.70
C ASP A 73 9.34 -10.05 9.68
N ASN A 74 8.36 -10.08 8.78
CA ASN A 74 7.48 -11.24 8.59
C ASN A 74 7.99 -12.24 7.56
N LYS A 75 9.16 -12.01 6.96
CA LYS A 75 9.79 -12.87 5.94
C LYS A 75 8.85 -13.22 4.77
N GLY A 76 7.83 -12.39 4.53
CA GLY A 76 6.84 -12.59 3.47
C GLY A 76 5.89 -13.77 3.69
N THR A 77 5.75 -14.30 4.91
CA THR A 77 4.90 -15.46 5.20
C THR A 77 3.77 -15.17 6.18
N PRO A 78 2.58 -15.78 6.02
CA PRO A 78 1.47 -15.64 6.97
C PRO A 78 1.83 -16.10 8.38
N GLN A 79 2.56 -17.21 8.52
CA GLN A 79 2.95 -17.78 9.81
C GLN A 79 3.86 -16.84 10.61
N GLU A 80 4.92 -16.33 9.97
CA GLU A 80 5.81 -15.38 10.62
C GLU A 80 5.09 -14.05 10.92
N SER A 81 4.16 -13.63 10.07
CA SER A 81 3.33 -12.43 10.33
C SER A 81 2.57 -12.53 11.64
N LEU A 82 1.97 -13.68 11.96
CA LEU A 82 1.27 -13.89 13.23
C LEU A 82 2.22 -13.84 14.42
N VAL A 83 3.42 -14.42 14.29
CA VAL A 83 4.46 -14.36 15.33
C VAL A 83 4.87 -12.91 15.60
N GLN A 84 5.08 -12.12 14.53
CA GLN A 84 5.51 -10.73 14.66
C GLN A 84 4.40 -9.83 15.21
N VAL A 85 3.15 -10.05 14.80
CA VAL A 85 1.97 -9.34 15.35
C VAL A 85 1.82 -9.62 16.85
N GLN A 86 1.95 -10.89 17.28
CA GLN A 86 1.90 -11.22 18.70
C GLN A 86 3.01 -10.51 19.49
N LYS A 87 4.25 -10.51 18.99
CA LYS A 87 5.37 -9.77 19.61
C LYS A 87 5.09 -8.28 19.72
N ALA A 88 4.50 -7.67 18.71
CA ALA A 88 4.13 -6.26 18.73
C ALA A 88 3.07 -5.98 19.81
N ILE A 89 2.05 -6.84 19.93
CA ILE A 89 1.01 -6.74 20.97
C ILE A 89 1.62 -6.92 22.36
N ASP A 90 2.50 -7.88 22.56
CA ASP A 90 3.20 -8.12 23.83
C ASP A 90 4.09 -6.93 24.24
N ALA A 91 4.59 -6.18 23.23
CA ALA A 91 5.30 -4.91 23.45
C ALA A 91 4.37 -3.69 23.67
N GLY A 92 3.06 -3.92 23.79
CA GLY A 92 2.05 -2.87 24.02
C GLY A 92 1.61 -2.10 22.78
N ILE A 93 1.99 -2.53 21.56
CA ILE A 93 1.60 -1.88 20.32
C ILE A 93 0.20 -2.37 19.90
N ARG A 94 -0.69 -1.43 19.62
CA ARG A 94 -2.10 -1.71 19.32
C ARG A 94 -2.50 -1.29 17.89
N TYR A 95 -1.56 -0.81 17.09
CA TYR A 95 -1.73 -0.44 15.70
C TYR A 95 -0.77 -1.24 14.84
N ILE A 96 -1.30 -2.10 14.00
CA ILE A 96 -0.53 -2.95 13.10
C ILE A 96 -0.73 -2.45 11.68
N THR A 97 0.34 -2.23 10.93
CA THR A 97 0.26 -1.96 9.49
C THR A 97 1.02 -3.03 8.71
N GLN A 98 0.40 -3.51 7.64
CA GLN A 98 0.97 -4.51 6.74
C GLN A 98 0.35 -4.34 5.35
N GLY A 99 1.09 -4.65 4.30
CA GLY A 99 0.58 -4.52 2.94
C GLY A 99 1.13 -5.57 1.97
N ASN A 100 2.36 -6.01 2.15
CA ASN A 100 2.99 -6.92 1.19
C ASN A 100 2.55 -8.37 1.43
N GLY A 101 1.62 -8.84 0.59
CA GLY A 101 1.14 -10.21 0.60
C GLY A 101 -0.25 -10.40 1.23
N SER A 102 -1.26 -10.65 0.37
CA SER A 102 -2.66 -10.84 0.80
C SER A 102 -2.85 -12.03 1.74
N GLY A 103 -2.06 -13.11 1.59
CA GLY A 103 -2.11 -14.24 2.52
C GLY A 103 -1.75 -13.85 3.96
N ALA A 104 -0.75 -12.98 4.13
CA ALA A 104 -0.37 -12.41 5.43
C ALA A 104 -1.49 -11.51 5.98
N ALA A 105 -2.05 -10.63 5.14
CA ALA A 105 -3.14 -9.74 5.52
C ALA A 105 -4.40 -10.49 5.99
N ILE A 106 -4.78 -11.56 5.28
CA ILE A 106 -5.92 -12.41 5.65
C ILE A 106 -5.67 -13.04 7.03
N ALA A 107 -4.48 -13.58 7.27
CA ALA A 107 -4.11 -14.19 8.55
C ALA A 107 -4.11 -13.16 9.68
N ILE A 108 -3.55 -11.96 9.46
CA ILE A 108 -3.52 -10.88 10.45
C ILE A 108 -4.94 -10.39 10.76
N SER A 109 -5.79 -10.18 9.76
CA SER A 109 -7.16 -9.73 9.95
C SER A 109 -7.99 -10.70 10.80
N ASP A 110 -7.89 -12.00 10.52
CA ASP A 110 -8.54 -13.05 11.32
C ASP A 110 -7.99 -13.10 12.76
N PHE A 111 -6.66 -13.02 12.90
CA PHE A 111 -6.02 -13.00 14.21
C PHE A 111 -6.45 -11.81 15.06
N VAL A 112 -6.41 -10.59 14.49
CA VAL A 112 -6.81 -9.36 15.18
C VAL A 112 -8.28 -9.41 15.59
N SER A 113 -9.17 -9.90 14.74
CA SER A 113 -10.58 -10.06 15.05
C SER A 113 -10.80 -10.98 16.25
N LYS A 114 -10.17 -12.16 16.25
CA LYS A 114 -10.24 -13.13 17.36
C LYS A 114 -9.57 -12.62 18.63
N TYR A 115 -8.47 -11.87 18.50
CA TYR A 115 -7.80 -11.25 19.64
C TYR A 115 -8.72 -10.22 20.32
N ASN A 116 -9.35 -9.34 19.55
CA ASN A 116 -10.21 -8.29 20.06
C ASN A 116 -11.49 -8.86 20.72
N GLU A 117 -12.06 -9.93 20.18
CA GLU A 117 -13.18 -10.65 20.81
C GLU A 117 -12.84 -11.18 22.22
N ARG A 118 -11.58 -11.62 22.42
CA ARG A 118 -11.11 -12.21 23.69
C ARG A 118 -10.55 -11.18 24.67
N ASN A 119 -10.22 -9.97 24.19
CA ASN A 119 -9.53 -8.95 24.97
C ASN A 119 -10.25 -7.58 24.89
N PRO A 120 -11.53 -7.46 25.30
CA PRO A 120 -12.23 -6.19 25.28
C PRO A 120 -11.49 -5.15 26.11
N GLY A 121 -11.38 -3.92 25.61
CA GLY A 121 -10.59 -2.84 26.20
C GLY A 121 -9.09 -2.87 25.88
N LYS A 122 -8.64 -3.89 25.12
CA LYS A 122 -7.24 -4.01 24.61
C LYS A 122 -7.23 -4.21 23.11
N GLU A 123 -8.21 -3.65 22.41
CA GLU A 123 -8.38 -3.84 20.98
C GLU A 123 -7.16 -3.38 20.19
N VAL A 124 -6.92 -4.06 19.08
CA VAL A 124 -5.87 -3.79 18.10
C VAL A 124 -6.51 -3.44 16.77
N LEU A 125 -5.97 -2.46 16.04
CA LEU A 125 -6.39 -2.13 14.68
C LEU A 125 -5.38 -2.65 13.67
N PHE A 126 -5.89 -3.17 12.57
CA PHE A 126 -5.10 -3.57 11.43
C PHE A 126 -5.30 -2.63 10.25
N PHE A 127 -4.25 -1.94 9.85
CA PHE A 127 -4.16 -1.04 8.72
C PHE A 127 -3.48 -1.74 7.56
N ASN A 128 -4.24 -1.99 6.50
CA ASN A 128 -3.78 -2.65 5.29
C ASN A 128 -3.52 -1.61 4.21
N TYR A 129 -2.26 -1.37 3.87
CA TYR A 129 -1.92 -0.36 2.87
C TYR A 129 -1.77 -0.88 1.44
N ALA A 130 -1.66 -2.21 1.20
CA ALA A 130 -1.39 -2.73 -0.13
C ALA A 130 -1.87 -4.17 -0.41
N ALA A 131 -2.37 -4.92 0.59
CA ALA A 131 -2.90 -6.26 0.35
C ALA A 131 -4.34 -6.18 -0.19
N VAL A 132 -4.53 -6.63 -1.43
CA VAL A 132 -5.71 -6.29 -2.24
C VAL A 132 -6.61 -7.48 -2.57
N ASP A 133 -6.46 -8.59 -1.89
CA ASP A 133 -7.41 -9.71 -2.03
C ASP A 133 -8.83 -9.24 -1.71
N PRO A 134 -9.81 -9.51 -2.60
CA PRO A 134 -11.18 -9.03 -2.43
C PRO A 134 -11.87 -9.58 -1.19
N SER A 135 -11.52 -10.79 -0.74
CA SER A 135 -12.14 -11.43 0.45
C SER A 135 -12.02 -10.59 1.71
N LEU A 136 -10.93 -9.81 1.84
CA LEU A 136 -10.67 -8.92 2.98
C LEU A 136 -11.73 -7.82 3.19
N THR A 137 -12.48 -7.49 2.16
CA THR A 137 -13.57 -6.49 2.18
C THR A 137 -14.89 -7.07 1.66
N ASN A 138 -14.98 -8.39 1.62
CA ASN A 138 -16.18 -9.18 1.36
C ASN A 138 -16.39 -10.19 2.50
N GLU A 139 -16.37 -11.48 2.23
CA GLU A 139 -16.71 -12.54 3.18
C GLU A 139 -15.79 -12.67 4.40
N LYS A 140 -14.56 -12.10 4.34
CA LYS A 140 -13.58 -12.08 5.45
C LYS A 140 -13.41 -10.68 6.04
N CYS A 141 -14.35 -9.79 5.80
CA CYS A 141 -14.26 -8.43 6.34
C CYS A 141 -14.33 -8.40 7.87
N SER A 142 -13.67 -7.42 8.45
CA SER A 142 -13.63 -7.21 9.89
C SER A 142 -13.74 -5.73 10.21
N TYR A 143 -14.48 -5.38 11.26
CA TYR A 143 -14.55 -4.01 11.77
C TYR A 143 -13.16 -3.45 12.15
N TRP A 144 -12.23 -4.31 12.52
CA TRP A 144 -10.88 -3.94 12.97
C TRP A 144 -9.86 -3.86 11.84
N HIS A 145 -10.27 -4.13 10.58
CA HIS A 145 -9.44 -4.05 9.37
C HIS A 145 -9.83 -2.85 8.52
N TYR A 146 -8.86 -2.03 8.13
CA TYR A 146 -9.00 -0.85 7.29
C TYR A 146 -8.07 -0.95 6.10
N ARG A 147 -8.57 -0.74 4.87
CA ARG A 147 -7.78 -0.91 3.64
C ARG A 147 -7.70 0.38 2.83
N TRP A 148 -6.46 0.78 2.50
CA TRP A 148 -6.17 2.00 1.72
C TRP A 148 -5.87 1.74 0.25
N ASP A 149 -5.61 0.51 -0.20
CA ASP A 149 -5.45 0.18 -1.62
C ASP A 149 -6.74 -0.41 -2.20
N ALA A 150 -7.02 -0.10 -3.47
CA ALA A 150 -8.15 -0.68 -4.19
C ALA A 150 -8.01 -2.20 -4.32
N SER A 151 -9.11 -2.95 -4.21
CA SER A 151 -9.07 -4.41 -4.39
C SER A 151 -8.57 -4.80 -5.78
N SER A 152 -8.09 -6.04 -5.91
CA SER A 152 -7.71 -6.59 -7.21
C SER A 152 -8.85 -6.52 -8.23
N ASP A 153 -10.10 -6.67 -7.80
CA ASP A 153 -11.27 -6.57 -8.66
C ASP A 153 -11.50 -5.14 -9.16
N ILE A 154 -11.36 -4.14 -8.28
CA ILE A 154 -11.45 -2.73 -8.66
C ILE A 154 -10.36 -2.40 -9.67
N LYS A 155 -9.12 -2.79 -9.39
CA LYS A 155 -7.99 -2.55 -10.30
C LYS A 155 -8.17 -3.26 -11.65
N MET A 156 -8.63 -4.52 -11.65
CA MET A 156 -8.91 -5.24 -12.89
C MET A 156 -10.08 -4.63 -13.67
N ALA A 157 -11.11 -4.16 -12.98
CA ALA A 157 -12.22 -3.45 -13.62
C ALA A 157 -11.74 -2.21 -14.37
N ALA A 158 -10.84 -1.42 -13.76
CA ALA A 158 -10.23 -0.25 -14.38
C ALA A 158 -9.33 -0.63 -15.57
N LEU A 159 -8.43 -1.60 -15.42
CA LEU A 159 -7.58 -2.08 -16.51
C LEU A 159 -8.38 -2.61 -17.69
N THR A 160 -9.38 -3.46 -17.45
CA THR A 160 -10.21 -4.04 -18.52
C THR A 160 -11.11 -3.00 -19.18
N ASN A 161 -11.57 -1.96 -18.47
CA ASN A 161 -12.24 -0.81 -19.07
C ASN A 161 -11.30 -0.04 -20.03
N PHE A 162 -10.06 0.19 -19.62
CA PHE A 162 -9.05 0.79 -20.48
C PHE A 162 -8.75 -0.09 -21.71
N MET A 163 -8.59 -1.40 -21.52
CA MET A 163 -8.37 -2.36 -22.60
C MET A 163 -9.56 -2.43 -23.57
N LYS A 164 -10.79 -2.09 -23.12
CA LYS A 164 -11.99 -2.10 -23.97
C LYS A 164 -11.84 -1.24 -25.21
N GLY A 165 -11.13 -0.11 -25.09
CA GLY A 165 -10.86 0.80 -26.22
C GLY A 165 -9.64 0.39 -27.08
N LYS A 166 -8.92 -0.68 -26.73
CA LYS A 166 -7.69 -1.11 -27.42
C LYS A 166 -8.00 -2.23 -28.41
N THR A 167 -8.32 -1.89 -29.65
CA THR A 167 -8.74 -2.87 -30.69
C THR A 167 -7.59 -3.74 -31.21
N ASP A 168 -6.35 -3.37 -30.94
CA ASP A 168 -5.11 -4.10 -31.25
C ASP A 168 -4.88 -5.30 -30.34
N ILE A 169 -5.50 -5.35 -29.15
CA ILE A 169 -5.41 -6.49 -28.23
C ILE A 169 -6.31 -7.63 -28.73
N LYS A 170 -5.71 -8.78 -29.05
CA LYS A 170 -6.41 -9.98 -29.53
C LYS A 170 -6.11 -11.22 -28.71
N LYS A 171 -4.87 -11.34 -28.19
CA LYS A 171 -4.37 -12.52 -27.52
C LYS A 171 -3.71 -12.14 -26.20
N VAL A 172 -4.32 -12.51 -25.09
CA VAL A 172 -3.82 -12.21 -23.75
C VAL A 172 -3.25 -13.46 -23.09
N TYR A 173 -2.07 -13.34 -22.51
CA TYR A 173 -1.50 -14.32 -21.58
C TYR A 173 -1.63 -13.79 -20.15
N ILE A 174 -2.12 -14.62 -19.22
CA ILE A 174 -2.22 -14.30 -17.81
C ILE A 174 -1.12 -15.03 -17.07
N ILE A 175 -0.28 -14.30 -16.33
CA ILE A 175 0.75 -14.90 -15.47
C ILE A 175 0.76 -14.21 -14.11
N GLY A 176 0.87 -14.99 -13.03
CA GLY A 176 0.85 -14.44 -11.67
C GLY A 176 1.51 -15.33 -10.64
N GLN A 177 1.65 -14.80 -9.45
CA GLN A 177 2.16 -15.49 -8.27
C GLN A 177 1.08 -16.42 -7.68
N ASP A 178 1.44 -17.66 -7.32
CA ASP A 178 0.49 -18.66 -6.77
C ASP A 178 0.24 -18.43 -5.28
N TYR A 179 -0.63 -17.47 -4.97
CA TYR A 179 -1.18 -17.22 -3.64
C TYR A 179 -2.49 -16.39 -3.76
N ALA A 180 -3.15 -16.04 -2.64
CA ALA A 180 -4.48 -15.41 -2.64
C ALA A 180 -4.61 -14.23 -3.64
N PHE A 181 -3.67 -13.28 -3.64
CA PHE A 181 -3.71 -12.15 -4.57
C PHE A 181 -3.55 -12.58 -6.03
N GLY A 182 -2.55 -13.40 -6.38
CA GLY A 182 -2.35 -13.84 -7.77
C GLY A 182 -3.53 -14.63 -8.30
N GLN A 183 -4.14 -15.46 -7.45
CA GLN A 183 -5.38 -16.19 -7.74
C GLN A 183 -6.55 -15.24 -8.01
N SER A 184 -6.71 -14.18 -7.19
CA SER A 184 -7.77 -13.18 -7.38
C SER A 184 -7.58 -12.37 -8.68
N VAL A 185 -6.34 -11.98 -9.02
CA VAL A 185 -6.02 -11.31 -10.29
C VAL A 185 -6.36 -12.20 -11.48
N ARG A 186 -5.94 -13.46 -11.44
CA ARG A 186 -6.23 -14.46 -12.47
C ARG A 186 -7.73 -14.61 -12.70
N LYS A 187 -8.50 -14.80 -11.61
CA LYS A 187 -9.95 -14.92 -11.66
C LYS A 187 -10.60 -13.68 -12.27
N ALA A 188 -10.27 -12.49 -11.74
CA ALA A 188 -10.83 -11.22 -12.21
C ALA A 188 -10.51 -10.95 -13.68
N ALA A 189 -9.28 -11.27 -14.14
CA ALA A 189 -8.89 -11.10 -15.54
C ALA A 189 -9.74 -11.97 -16.47
N ARG A 190 -9.93 -13.25 -16.13
CA ARG A 190 -10.75 -14.16 -16.94
C ARG A 190 -12.21 -13.71 -17.01
N GLU A 191 -12.82 -13.40 -15.88
CA GLU A 191 -14.23 -13.03 -15.78
C GLU A 191 -14.50 -11.69 -16.49
N MET A 192 -13.65 -10.68 -16.25
CA MET A 192 -13.87 -9.36 -16.79
C MET A 192 -13.50 -9.23 -18.27
N LEU A 193 -12.47 -9.92 -18.76
CA LEU A 193 -12.21 -10.01 -20.19
C LEU A 193 -13.33 -10.76 -20.90
N GLY A 194 -13.76 -11.91 -20.37
CA GLY A 194 -14.87 -12.68 -20.94
C GLY A 194 -16.17 -11.88 -21.09
N THR A 195 -16.43 -10.95 -20.15
CA THR A 195 -17.61 -10.08 -20.18
C THR A 195 -17.43 -8.85 -21.07
N LYS A 196 -16.28 -8.15 -20.95
CA LYS A 196 -16.07 -6.85 -21.57
C LYS A 196 -15.44 -6.90 -22.95
N ARG A 197 -14.68 -7.96 -23.21
CA ARG A 197 -13.90 -8.18 -24.43
C ARG A 197 -13.92 -9.65 -24.84
N PRO A 198 -15.11 -10.24 -25.12
CA PRO A 198 -15.25 -11.64 -25.51
C PRO A 198 -14.53 -11.99 -26.83
N ASP A 199 -14.09 -10.97 -27.58
CA ASP A 199 -13.26 -11.08 -28.78
C ASP A 199 -11.78 -11.38 -28.47
N ILE A 200 -11.32 -11.20 -27.22
CA ILE A 200 -9.95 -11.48 -26.79
C ILE A 200 -9.82 -12.98 -26.47
N GLN A 201 -8.85 -13.61 -27.10
CA GLN A 201 -8.49 -14.99 -26.78
C GLN A 201 -7.48 -15.01 -25.61
N ILE A 202 -7.80 -15.72 -24.53
CA ILE A 202 -6.83 -16.03 -23.48
C ILE A 202 -6.00 -17.22 -23.96
N VAL A 203 -4.75 -16.96 -24.38
CA VAL A 203 -3.85 -17.97 -25.00
C VAL A 203 -2.94 -18.64 -23.99
N GLY A 204 -2.96 -18.23 -22.74
CA GLY A 204 -2.26 -18.87 -21.64
C GLY A 204 -2.69 -18.31 -20.30
N ASP A 205 -2.57 -19.14 -19.25
CA ASP A 205 -3.02 -18.83 -17.90
C ASP A 205 -2.21 -19.67 -16.91
N GLU A 206 -1.21 -19.06 -16.28
CA GLU A 206 -0.23 -19.76 -15.47
C GLU A 206 0.08 -19.01 -14.16
N LEU A 207 0.25 -19.77 -13.07
CA LEU A 207 0.75 -19.25 -11.80
C LEU A 207 2.10 -19.87 -11.47
N HIS A 208 2.94 -19.11 -10.77
CA HIS A 208 4.26 -19.56 -10.30
C HIS A 208 4.41 -19.33 -8.79
N PRO A 209 5.28 -20.09 -8.09
CA PRO A 209 5.50 -19.91 -6.66
C PRO A 209 6.00 -18.50 -6.32
N LEU A 210 5.35 -17.84 -5.33
CA LEU A 210 5.71 -16.50 -4.84
C LEU A 210 7.14 -16.47 -4.31
N ALA A 211 7.96 -15.55 -4.81
CA ALA A 211 9.33 -15.26 -4.37
C ALA A 211 10.26 -16.51 -4.31
N LYS A 212 10.04 -17.50 -5.20
CA LYS A 212 10.86 -18.73 -5.29
C LYS A 212 11.45 -18.95 -6.66
N VAL A 213 10.92 -18.29 -7.69
CA VAL A 213 11.41 -18.40 -9.05
C VAL A 213 12.56 -17.43 -9.24
N THR A 214 13.73 -17.93 -9.60
CA THR A 214 14.94 -17.13 -9.89
C THR A 214 15.21 -17.00 -11.37
N ASP A 215 14.63 -17.89 -12.21
CA ASP A 215 14.72 -17.86 -13.66
C ASP A 215 13.32 -17.95 -14.28
N PHE A 216 12.90 -16.87 -14.93
CA PHE A 216 11.61 -16.78 -15.64
C PHE A 216 11.69 -17.12 -17.12
N SER A 217 12.87 -17.51 -17.66
CA SER A 217 13.04 -17.85 -19.08
C SER A 217 12.06 -18.91 -19.58
N PRO A 218 11.75 -20.00 -18.83
CA PRO A 218 10.75 -20.98 -19.26
C PRO A 218 9.34 -20.41 -19.40
N TYR A 219 8.95 -19.48 -18.52
CA TYR A 219 7.66 -18.80 -18.59
C TYR A 219 7.58 -17.87 -19.79
N ILE A 220 8.64 -17.08 -20.04
CA ILE A 220 8.72 -16.19 -21.20
C ILE A 220 8.70 -16.99 -22.51
N ALA A 221 9.36 -18.15 -22.58
CA ALA A 221 9.31 -19.02 -23.75
C ALA A 221 7.88 -19.47 -24.07
N LYS A 222 7.06 -19.82 -23.05
CA LYS A 222 5.64 -20.15 -23.21
C LYS A 222 4.82 -18.97 -23.71
N ILE A 223 5.01 -17.77 -23.11
CA ILE A 223 4.35 -16.55 -23.55
C ILE A 223 4.66 -16.28 -25.02
N LYS A 224 5.93 -16.34 -25.42
CA LYS A 224 6.35 -16.14 -26.81
C LYS A 224 5.76 -17.17 -27.76
N ALA A 225 5.76 -18.44 -27.38
CA ALA A 225 5.19 -19.54 -28.18
C ALA A 225 3.67 -19.43 -28.34
N SER A 226 2.95 -18.85 -27.37
CA SER A 226 1.50 -18.68 -27.42
C SER A 226 1.06 -17.63 -28.46
N GLY A 227 1.99 -16.77 -28.94
CA GLY A 227 1.66 -15.67 -29.82
C GLY A 227 0.82 -14.58 -29.17
N ALA A 228 0.90 -14.42 -27.83
CA ALA A 228 0.25 -13.33 -27.10
C ALA A 228 0.77 -11.97 -27.60
N ASP A 229 -0.13 -11.00 -27.73
CA ASP A 229 0.18 -9.60 -27.98
C ASP A 229 0.20 -8.77 -26.68
N SER A 230 -0.41 -9.31 -25.65
CA SER A 230 -0.55 -8.66 -24.34
C SER A 230 -0.42 -9.65 -23.19
N VAL A 231 0.13 -9.18 -22.07
CA VAL A 231 0.23 -9.95 -20.82
C VAL A 231 -0.45 -9.19 -19.70
N ILE A 232 -1.25 -9.89 -18.91
CA ILE A 232 -1.80 -9.39 -17.64
C ILE A 232 -1.04 -10.07 -16.50
N THR A 233 -0.53 -9.27 -15.57
CA THR A 233 0.17 -9.81 -14.39
C THR A 233 -0.09 -8.98 -13.13
N GLY A 234 -0.29 -9.69 -12.01
CA GLY A 234 -0.26 -9.11 -10.68
C GLY A 234 1.12 -9.15 -10.02
N ASN A 235 2.14 -9.66 -10.69
CA ASN A 235 3.47 -9.79 -10.11
C ASN A 235 3.99 -8.46 -9.54
N TRP A 236 4.70 -8.56 -8.43
CA TRP A 236 5.33 -7.45 -7.73
C TRP A 236 6.69 -7.87 -7.16
N GLY A 237 7.49 -6.88 -6.75
CA GLY A 237 8.80 -7.13 -6.15
C GLY A 237 9.76 -7.86 -7.09
N SER A 238 10.57 -8.75 -6.53
CA SER A 238 11.57 -9.50 -7.29
C SER A 238 10.97 -10.34 -8.41
N ASP A 239 9.78 -10.92 -8.21
CA ASP A 239 9.14 -11.74 -9.25
C ASP A 239 8.77 -10.92 -10.49
N PHE A 240 8.32 -9.67 -10.30
CA PHE A 240 8.05 -8.77 -11.42
C PHE A 240 9.36 -8.37 -12.14
N ALA A 241 10.37 -7.95 -11.39
CA ALA A 241 11.65 -7.53 -11.96
C ALA A 241 12.34 -8.66 -12.75
N LEU A 242 12.35 -9.88 -12.20
CA LEU A 242 12.93 -11.04 -12.88
C LEU A 242 12.13 -11.48 -14.11
N LEU A 243 10.80 -11.41 -14.06
CA LEU A 243 9.92 -11.69 -15.19
C LEU A 243 10.21 -10.71 -16.35
N LEU A 244 10.28 -9.41 -16.06
CA LEU A 244 10.57 -8.38 -17.07
C LEU A 244 12.02 -8.50 -17.60
N LYS A 245 12.98 -8.81 -16.74
CA LYS A 245 14.35 -9.07 -17.19
C LYS A 245 14.41 -10.24 -18.18
N ALA A 246 13.79 -11.37 -17.87
CA ALA A 246 13.72 -12.52 -18.79
C ALA A 246 12.97 -12.16 -20.08
N SER A 247 11.96 -11.30 -20.02
CA SER A 247 11.25 -10.76 -21.19
C SER A 247 12.19 -9.93 -22.08
N ALA A 248 13.03 -9.08 -21.47
CA ALA A 248 14.03 -8.29 -22.17
C ALA A 248 15.08 -9.18 -22.85
N ASP A 249 15.64 -10.14 -22.10
CA ASP A 249 16.65 -11.07 -22.59
C ASP A 249 16.14 -11.91 -23.79
N ALA A 250 14.85 -12.25 -23.81
CA ALA A 250 14.19 -12.98 -24.90
C ALA A 250 13.71 -12.09 -26.06
N GLY A 251 13.82 -10.78 -25.96
CA GLY A 251 13.31 -9.81 -26.93
C GLY A 251 11.80 -9.90 -27.13
N LEU A 252 11.02 -10.20 -26.06
CA LEU A 252 9.57 -10.33 -26.15
C LEU A 252 8.90 -8.96 -26.32
N GLN A 253 8.11 -8.79 -27.38
CA GLN A 253 7.49 -7.53 -27.79
C GLN A 253 5.96 -7.56 -27.57
N VAL A 254 5.51 -7.46 -26.32
CA VAL A 254 4.09 -7.46 -25.92
C VAL A 254 3.74 -6.22 -25.11
N ASN A 255 2.44 -5.92 -24.96
CA ASN A 255 1.97 -4.94 -23.99
C ASN A 255 1.78 -5.62 -22.62
N TRP A 256 2.20 -4.95 -21.55
CA TRP A 256 2.06 -5.44 -20.18
C TRP A 256 1.03 -4.64 -19.41
N TYR A 257 0.05 -5.30 -18.83
CA TYR A 257 -0.96 -4.71 -17.96
C TYR A 257 -0.74 -5.18 -16.54
N THR A 258 -0.34 -4.26 -15.67
CA THR A 258 0.23 -4.59 -14.36
C THR A 258 -0.45 -3.84 -13.22
N TYR A 259 -0.24 -4.34 -11.99
CA TYR A 259 -0.72 -3.68 -10.78
C TYR A 259 0.38 -2.86 -10.09
N TYR A 260 1.62 -3.38 -10.06
CA TYR A 260 2.67 -2.85 -9.19
C TYR A 260 4.02 -2.66 -9.91
N ALA A 261 3.99 -2.35 -11.19
CA ALA A 261 5.22 -2.12 -11.96
C ALA A 261 6.05 -0.90 -11.49
N GLY A 262 5.45 0.02 -10.71
CA GLY A 262 6.16 1.16 -10.12
C GLY A 262 6.96 0.83 -8.86
N GLY A 263 6.90 -0.40 -8.32
CA GLY A 263 7.64 -0.80 -7.13
C GLY A 263 9.16 -0.89 -7.35
N ALA A 264 9.95 -0.93 -6.24
CA ALA A 264 11.42 -0.92 -6.28
C ALA A 264 12.00 -1.95 -7.26
N GLY A 265 12.86 -1.49 -8.16
CA GLY A 265 13.46 -2.27 -9.24
C GLY A 265 12.55 -2.50 -10.44
N GLY A 266 11.26 -2.19 -10.34
CA GLY A 266 10.29 -2.31 -11.43
C GLY A 266 10.59 -1.37 -12.60
N PRO A 267 10.69 -0.04 -12.39
CA PRO A 267 11.07 0.91 -13.44
C PRO A 267 12.35 0.53 -14.16
N THR A 268 13.39 0.13 -13.43
CA THR A 268 14.65 -0.34 -14.01
C THR A 268 14.46 -1.58 -14.88
N ALA A 269 13.69 -2.58 -14.41
CA ALA A 269 13.42 -3.79 -15.19
C ALA A 269 12.58 -3.48 -16.44
N VAL A 270 11.59 -2.60 -16.35
CA VAL A 270 10.80 -2.16 -17.52
C VAL A 270 11.70 -1.46 -18.53
N LYS A 271 12.60 -0.56 -18.10
CA LYS A 271 13.54 0.13 -18.99
C LYS A 271 14.40 -0.86 -19.78
N GLN A 272 14.85 -1.94 -19.16
CA GLN A 272 15.67 -2.98 -19.81
C GLN A 272 14.94 -3.68 -20.96
N THR A 273 13.60 -3.75 -20.94
CA THR A 273 12.81 -4.35 -22.03
C THR A 273 12.83 -3.52 -23.32
N GLY A 274 13.12 -2.22 -23.25
CA GLY A 274 12.98 -1.30 -24.37
C GLY A 274 11.52 -1.01 -24.78
N LEU A 275 10.52 -1.49 -24.02
CA LEU A 275 9.09 -1.35 -24.33
C LEU A 275 8.56 0.04 -23.93
N ASP A 276 8.96 1.07 -24.71
CA ASP A 276 8.56 2.46 -24.47
C ASP A 276 7.03 2.62 -24.54
N HIS A 277 6.42 3.08 -23.44
CA HIS A 277 4.97 3.25 -23.27
C HIS A 277 4.11 2.00 -23.54
N ARG A 278 4.68 0.78 -23.37
CA ARG A 278 3.97 -0.49 -23.54
C ARG A 278 3.77 -1.28 -22.24
N VAL A 279 4.26 -0.76 -21.12
CA VAL A 279 3.99 -1.30 -19.78
C VAL A 279 3.05 -0.35 -19.06
N PHE A 280 1.87 -0.84 -18.73
CA PHE A 280 0.79 -0.08 -18.09
C PHE A 280 0.62 -0.55 -16.64
N ALA A 281 0.46 0.40 -15.72
CA ALA A 281 0.13 0.13 -14.33
C ALA A 281 -1.14 0.86 -13.92
N ILE A 282 -1.93 0.23 -13.02
CA ILE A 282 -3.03 0.88 -12.30
C ILE A 282 -2.54 1.28 -10.93
N THR A 283 -2.61 2.57 -10.60
CA THR A 283 -2.07 3.13 -9.37
C THR A 283 -2.91 4.29 -8.86
N GLU A 284 -2.82 4.60 -7.58
CA GLU A 284 -3.45 5.77 -6.98
C GLU A 284 -2.65 7.07 -7.19
N TRP A 285 -1.41 6.97 -7.63
CA TRP A 285 -0.52 8.09 -7.89
C TRP A 285 0.78 7.62 -8.57
N HIS A 286 1.45 8.52 -9.26
CA HIS A 286 2.83 8.41 -9.73
C HIS A 286 3.46 9.80 -9.82
N SER A 287 4.78 9.89 -9.88
CA SER A 287 5.54 11.14 -9.76
C SER A 287 5.20 12.23 -10.79
N ASN A 288 4.58 11.86 -11.90
CA ASN A 288 4.13 12.81 -12.93
C ASN A 288 2.64 13.18 -12.83
N VAL A 289 1.94 12.81 -11.74
CA VAL A 289 0.61 13.35 -11.40
C VAL A 289 0.82 14.74 -10.79
N PRO A 290 0.28 15.82 -11.39
CA PRO A 290 0.56 17.18 -10.94
C PRO A 290 0.06 17.44 -9.51
N SER A 291 0.96 17.83 -8.61
CA SER A 291 0.65 18.35 -7.28
C SER A 291 1.87 19.03 -6.68
N ALA A 292 1.81 20.36 -6.55
CA ALA A 292 2.95 21.13 -5.98
C ALA A 292 3.26 20.69 -4.54
N GLU A 293 2.26 20.33 -3.74
CA GLU A 293 2.48 19.86 -2.37
C GLU A 293 3.14 18.47 -2.36
N MET A 294 2.74 17.58 -3.28
CA MET A 294 3.35 16.26 -3.40
C MET A 294 4.76 16.33 -3.96
N ASP A 295 5.04 17.24 -4.90
CA ASP A 295 6.39 17.48 -5.44
C ASP A 295 7.36 17.86 -4.30
N VAL A 296 6.97 18.79 -3.43
CA VAL A 296 7.78 19.19 -2.25
C VAL A 296 7.97 18.02 -1.27
N PHE A 297 6.91 17.25 -1.02
CA PHE A 297 6.97 16.09 -0.15
C PHE A 297 7.91 15.01 -0.70
N GLU A 298 7.82 14.71 -1.98
CA GLU A 298 8.64 13.70 -2.64
C GLU A 298 10.11 14.14 -2.73
N GLU A 299 10.39 15.40 -3.03
CA GLU A 299 11.75 15.94 -3.03
C GLU A 299 12.42 15.78 -1.66
N ALA A 300 11.69 16.10 -0.59
CA ALA A 300 12.18 15.91 0.78
C ALA A 300 12.42 14.43 1.11
N PHE A 301 11.55 13.53 0.65
CA PHE A 301 11.75 12.09 0.78
C PHE A 301 12.99 11.60 0.03
N LEU A 302 13.15 12.01 -1.23
CA LEU A 302 14.31 11.66 -2.05
C LEU A 302 15.63 12.10 -1.43
N LYS A 303 15.66 13.33 -0.89
CA LYS A 303 16.85 13.86 -0.21
C LYS A 303 17.25 13.01 1.00
N LYS A 304 16.30 12.43 1.71
CA LYS A 304 16.54 11.65 2.94
C LYS A 304 16.73 10.16 2.69
N TYR A 305 15.90 9.57 1.83
CA TYR A 305 15.74 8.13 1.69
C TYR A 305 15.96 7.58 0.27
N GLY A 306 16.08 8.44 -0.75
CA GLY A 306 16.14 8.03 -2.14
C GLY A 306 17.33 7.12 -2.51
N GLY A 307 18.42 7.21 -1.74
CA GLY A 307 19.61 6.38 -1.95
C GLY A 307 20.28 6.62 -3.31
N PRO A 308 21.25 5.76 -3.70
CA PRO A 308 22.03 5.93 -4.93
C PRO A 308 21.20 5.78 -6.21
N ASN A 309 20.18 4.95 -6.18
CA ASN A 309 19.29 4.69 -7.33
C ASN A 309 18.16 5.71 -7.48
N GLY A 310 18.04 6.66 -6.52
CA GLY A 310 16.98 7.66 -6.57
C GLY A 310 15.58 7.07 -6.44
N GLN A 311 15.44 6.03 -5.60
CA GLN A 311 14.13 5.41 -5.38
C GLN A 311 13.11 6.43 -4.90
N ARG A 312 12.07 6.64 -5.71
CA ARG A 312 11.02 7.63 -5.47
C ARG A 312 9.94 7.09 -4.53
N TRP A 313 9.02 7.97 -4.14
CA TRP A 313 7.82 7.59 -3.43
C TRP A 313 6.89 6.77 -4.34
N TRP A 314 6.23 5.72 -3.82
CA TRP A 314 5.26 4.95 -4.62
C TRP A 314 3.89 4.82 -3.96
N TYR A 315 3.87 4.80 -2.62
CA TYR A 315 2.67 4.45 -1.88
C TYR A 315 1.97 5.70 -1.34
N LEU A 316 1.29 6.48 -2.20
CA LEU A 316 0.46 7.60 -1.72
C LEU A 316 -0.52 7.13 -0.64
N ARG A 317 -1.00 5.91 -0.73
CA ARG A 317 -1.85 5.25 0.26
C ARG A 317 -1.22 5.13 1.65
N LEU A 318 0.10 5.00 1.79
CA LEU A 318 0.78 5.06 3.10
C LEU A 318 0.72 6.46 3.71
N LYS A 319 0.90 7.50 2.88
CA LYS A 319 0.75 8.89 3.31
C LYS A 319 -0.69 9.16 3.74
N ASN A 320 -1.67 8.79 2.88
CA ASN A 320 -3.10 8.92 3.19
C ASN A 320 -3.47 8.16 4.48
N GLN A 321 -2.95 6.94 4.66
CA GLN A 321 -3.17 6.13 5.86
C GLN A 321 -2.71 6.86 7.12
N MET A 322 -1.50 7.39 7.13
CA MET A 322 -0.96 8.06 8.30
C MET A 322 -1.65 9.39 8.59
N GLU A 323 -1.99 10.16 7.57
CA GLU A 323 -2.72 11.42 7.73
C GLU A 323 -4.16 11.19 8.22
N MET A 324 -4.88 10.21 7.67
CA MET A 324 -6.20 9.82 8.15
C MET A 324 -6.14 9.26 9.57
N PHE A 325 -5.12 8.48 9.90
CA PHE A 325 -4.89 7.97 11.25
C PHE A 325 -4.65 9.10 12.26
N ALA A 326 -3.76 10.04 11.95
CA ALA A 326 -3.51 11.21 12.80
C ALA A 326 -4.77 12.07 12.98
N LEU A 327 -5.53 12.26 11.90
CA LEU A 327 -6.82 12.98 11.95
C LEU A 327 -7.83 12.24 12.83
N ALA A 328 -7.93 10.92 12.72
CA ALA A 328 -8.83 10.10 13.52
C ALA A 328 -8.52 10.18 15.02
N ILE A 329 -7.22 10.11 15.39
CA ILE A 329 -6.79 10.30 16.79
C ILE A 329 -7.23 11.67 17.32
N ASN A 330 -7.01 12.73 16.53
CA ASN A 330 -7.36 14.09 16.94
C ASN A 330 -8.88 14.30 17.02
N GLN A 331 -9.67 13.75 16.11
CA GLN A 331 -11.14 13.79 16.15
C GLN A 331 -11.71 13.00 17.32
N ALA A 332 -11.18 11.82 17.57
CA ALA A 332 -11.53 10.99 18.71
C ALA A 332 -11.07 11.57 20.06
N LYS A 333 -10.16 12.55 20.03
CA LYS A 333 -9.45 13.08 21.22
C LYS A 333 -8.84 11.97 22.08
N SER A 334 -8.44 10.87 21.43
CA SER A 334 -7.96 9.65 22.08
C SER A 334 -7.10 8.85 21.11
N SER A 335 -6.06 8.18 21.63
CA SER A 335 -5.29 7.17 20.92
C SER A 335 -5.75 5.74 21.25
N GLU A 336 -6.91 5.56 21.88
CA GLU A 336 -7.49 4.24 22.12
C GLU A 336 -8.07 3.64 20.83
N PRO A 337 -7.72 2.40 20.44
CA PRO A 337 -8.10 1.82 19.17
C PRO A 337 -9.59 1.82 18.87
N LYS A 338 -10.47 1.56 19.86
CA LYS A 338 -11.91 1.58 19.67
C LYS A 338 -12.42 2.98 19.27
N ALA A 339 -11.89 4.04 19.88
CA ALA A 339 -12.24 5.42 19.57
C ALA A 339 -11.74 5.85 18.18
N VAL A 340 -10.49 5.45 17.85
CA VAL A 340 -9.89 5.72 16.54
C VAL A 340 -10.62 4.96 15.43
N ALA A 341 -11.01 3.70 15.67
CA ALA A 341 -11.82 2.91 14.76
C ALA A 341 -13.15 3.60 14.41
N ALA A 342 -13.85 4.10 15.43
CA ALA A 342 -15.11 4.83 15.23
C ALA A 342 -14.90 6.11 14.41
N ALA A 343 -13.82 6.84 14.61
CA ALA A 343 -13.48 8.05 13.83
C ALA A 343 -13.11 7.74 12.39
N LEU A 344 -12.46 6.59 12.12
CA LEU A 344 -12.10 6.14 10.76
C LEU A 344 -13.29 5.58 9.97
N HIS A 345 -14.30 5.01 10.63
CA HIS A 345 -15.36 4.20 10.06
C HIS A 345 -16.06 4.78 8.81
N SER A 346 -16.27 6.09 8.76
CA SER A 346 -16.90 6.79 7.63
C SER A 346 -16.16 8.08 7.27
N MET A 347 -14.84 8.11 7.52
CA MET A 347 -14.04 9.31 7.34
C MET A 347 -13.99 9.72 5.88
N LYS A 348 -14.18 11.02 5.63
CA LYS A 348 -13.83 11.70 4.40
C LYS A 348 -12.56 12.51 4.64
N PHE A 349 -11.68 12.51 3.67
CA PHE A 349 -10.39 13.15 3.77
C PHE A 349 -9.97 13.79 2.44
N LYS A 350 -9.50 15.03 2.48
CA LYS A 350 -8.91 15.68 1.32
C LYS A 350 -7.41 15.38 1.32
N ASN A 351 -6.95 14.60 0.35
CA ASN A 351 -5.55 14.20 0.26
C ASN A 351 -4.65 15.30 -0.33
N VAL A 352 -3.36 15.03 -0.37
CA VAL A 352 -2.32 15.96 -0.90
C VAL A 352 -2.50 16.30 -2.39
N LEU A 353 -3.25 15.53 -3.15
CA LEU A 353 -3.62 15.83 -4.54
C LEU A 353 -4.82 16.78 -4.64
N GLY A 354 -5.41 17.18 -3.51
CA GLY A 354 -6.62 17.98 -3.46
C GLY A 354 -7.92 17.21 -3.72
N ALA A 355 -7.84 15.89 -3.93
CA ALA A 355 -8.99 15.02 -4.13
C ALA A 355 -9.62 14.58 -2.80
N GLU A 356 -10.96 14.49 -2.75
CA GLU A 356 -11.66 13.86 -1.63
C GLU A 356 -11.56 12.34 -1.76
N ILE A 357 -11.03 11.68 -0.74
CA ILE A 357 -11.06 10.24 -0.57
C ILE A 357 -11.94 9.89 0.61
N PHE A 358 -12.53 8.70 0.62
CA PHE A 358 -13.44 8.32 1.70
C PHE A 358 -13.32 6.84 2.08
N MET A 359 -13.52 6.58 3.38
CA MET A 359 -13.63 5.25 3.95
C MET A 359 -15.08 4.78 3.84
N ARG A 360 -15.34 3.68 3.14
CA ARG A 360 -16.68 3.10 3.06
C ARG A 360 -17.03 2.39 4.36
N PRO A 361 -18.14 2.74 5.04
CA PRO A 361 -18.47 2.20 6.37
C PRO A 361 -18.85 0.71 6.34
N THR A 362 -19.27 0.17 5.21
CA THR A 362 -19.71 -1.23 5.12
C THR A 362 -18.58 -2.24 5.13
N ASP A 363 -17.34 -1.85 4.76
CA ASP A 363 -16.21 -2.78 4.64
C ASP A 363 -14.83 -2.16 4.93
N HIS A 364 -14.79 -0.90 5.32
CA HIS A 364 -13.57 -0.14 5.59
C HIS A 364 -12.56 -0.11 4.44
N SER A 365 -13.03 -0.09 3.20
CA SER A 365 -12.22 0.23 2.02
C SER A 365 -12.14 1.73 1.80
N VAL A 366 -10.95 2.25 1.54
CA VAL A 366 -10.76 3.63 1.03
C VAL A 366 -11.02 3.64 -0.46
N PHE A 367 -11.79 4.62 -0.92
CA PHE A 367 -12.00 4.94 -2.32
C PHE A 367 -11.32 6.26 -2.66
N GLN A 368 -10.56 6.24 -3.74
CA GLN A 368 -9.75 7.35 -4.24
C GLN A 368 -9.65 7.28 -5.75
N ASP A 369 -9.25 8.38 -6.38
CA ASP A 369 -8.97 8.38 -7.81
C ASP A 369 -7.86 7.38 -8.15
N MET A 370 -8.00 6.72 -9.30
CA MET A 370 -7.03 5.78 -9.82
C MET A 370 -6.53 6.26 -11.18
N TYR A 371 -5.25 6.04 -11.43
CA TYR A 371 -4.60 6.37 -12.68
C TYR A 371 -4.17 5.11 -13.41
N ILE A 372 -4.41 5.05 -14.70
CA ILE A 372 -3.70 4.13 -15.59
C ILE A 372 -2.54 4.90 -16.17
N ALA A 373 -1.34 4.43 -15.92
CA ALA A 373 -0.11 5.07 -16.36
C ALA A 373 0.70 4.13 -17.26
N SER A 374 1.28 4.64 -18.34
CA SER A 374 2.27 3.94 -19.15
C SER A 374 3.68 4.38 -18.77
N PHE A 375 4.64 3.46 -18.72
CA PHE A 375 6.03 3.76 -18.44
C PHE A 375 6.83 3.95 -19.74
N GLY A 376 7.56 5.08 -19.83
CA GLY A 376 8.30 5.39 -21.05
C GLY A 376 9.05 6.72 -21.01
N SER A 377 9.56 7.10 -22.18
CA SER A 377 10.32 8.33 -22.41
C SER A 377 9.44 9.59 -22.41
N GLY A 378 10.08 10.77 -22.37
CA GLY A 378 9.37 12.05 -22.53
C GLY A 378 8.54 12.49 -21.31
N THR A 379 8.84 11.98 -20.12
CA THR A 379 8.24 12.38 -18.84
C THR A 379 9.10 13.40 -18.12
N LYS A 380 8.49 14.23 -17.25
CA LYS A 380 9.22 15.22 -16.43
C LYS A 380 10.06 14.53 -15.36
N GLU A 381 9.44 13.63 -14.63
CA GLU A 381 10.06 12.91 -13.52
C GLU A 381 10.54 11.54 -14.00
N ASP A 382 11.81 11.25 -13.66
CA ASP A 382 12.52 10.02 -14.03
C ASP A 382 12.48 9.03 -12.86
N GLU A 383 11.95 7.86 -13.12
CA GLU A 383 11.88 6.79 -12.13
C GLU A 383 13.20 6.01 -12.08
N GLU A 384 13.78 5.91 -10.90
CA GLU A 384 15.02 5.16 -10.64
C GLU A 384 16.22 5.59 -11.52
N LYS A 385 16.25 6.85 -12.01
CA LYS A 385 17.30 7.38 -12.91
C LYS A 385 17.46 6.58 -14.21
N THR A 386 16.35 6.13 -14.78
CA THR A 386 16.31 5.33 -16.00
C THR A 386 16.22 6.16 -17.27
N GLY A 387 15.95 7.45 -17.18
CA GLY A 387 15.58 8.34 -18.30
C GLY A 387 14.12 8.16 -18.74
N TRP A 388 13.32 7.36 -18.02
CA TRP A 388 11.91 7.11 -18.26
C TRP A 388 11.09 7.33 -16.99
N GLY A 389 9.80 7.59 -17.15
CA GLY A 389 8.86 7.78 -16.04
C GLY A 389 7.44 7.35 -16.41
N TRP A 390 6.54 7.49 -15.46
CA TRP A 390 5.12 7.19 -15.64
C TRP A 390 4.39 8.36 -16.29
N LYS A 391 3.54 8.07 -17.28
CA LYS A 391 2.65 9.03 -17.95
C LYS A 391 1.21 8.58 -17.78
N THR A 392 0.35 9.42 -17.23
CA THR A 392 -1.09 9.17 -17.14
C THR A 392 -1.68 9.02 -18.55
N VAL A 393 -2.36 7.90 -18.80
CA VAL A 393 -3.10 7.60 -20.04
C VAL A 393 -4.59 7.36 -19.79
N GLY A 394 -5.00 7.32 -18.54
CA GLY A 394 -6.39 7.25 -18.10
C GLY A 394 -6.52 7.61 -16.64
N THR A 395 -7.64 8.24 -16.26
CA THR A 395 -8.00 8.54 -14.87
C THR A 395 -9.39 7.99 -14.59
N ILE A 396 -9.54 7.33 -13.46
CA ILE A 396 -10.80 6.78 -12.98
C ILE A 396 -11.14 7.49 -11.67
N PRO A 397 -12.20 8.31 -11.63
CA PRO A 397 -12.65 8.98 -10.42
C PRO A 397 -13.00 8.00 -9.31
N ALA A 398 -12.82 8.38 -8.06
CA ALA A 398 -13.14 7.57 -6.88
C ALA A 398 -14.55 6.98 -6.92
N ALA A 399 -15.53 7.77 -7.37
CA ALA A 399 -16.93 7.32 -7.50
C ALA A 399 -17.10 6.15 -8.49
N ASP A 400 -16.29 6.10 -9.54
CA ASP A 400 -16.33 5.06 -10.59
C ASP A 400 -15.56 3.80 -10.18
N THR A 401 -14.85 3.83 -9.04
CA THR A 401 -14.16 2.66 -8.48
C THR A 401 -15.02 1.89 -7.49
N VAL A 402 -16.19 2.42 -7.11
CA VAL A 402 -17.08 1.78 -6.13
C VAL A 402 -17.75 0.57 -6.75
N ILE A 403 -17.42 -0.62 -6.23
CA ILE A 403 -18.09 -1.88 -6.56
C ILE A 403 -18.88 -2.39 -5.34
N PRO A 404 -19.93 -3.21 -5.53
CA PRO A 404 -20.65 -3.84 -4.42
C PRO A 404 -19.73 -4.66 -3.51
N THR A 405 -20.13 -4.77 -2.25
CA THR A 405 -19.48 -5.67 -1.27
C THR A 405 -20.48 -6.63 -0.66
N THR A 406 -20.04 -7.83 -0.34
CA THR A 406 -20.79 -8.83 0.43
C THR A 406 -20.45 -8.82 1.92
N CYS A 407 -19.68 -7.81 2.36
CA CYS A 407 -19.25 -7.69 3.75
C CYS A 407 -20.44 -7.57 4.72
N GLN A 408 -20.38 -8.36 5.79
CA GLN A 408 -21.34 -8.34 6.92
C GLN A 408 -20.55 -8.27 8.23
N MET A 409 -19.73 -7.23 8.39
CA MET A 409 -18.90 -7.11 9.60
C MET A 409 -19.76 -6.81 10.84
N LYS A 410 -19.38 -7.44 11.96
CA LYS A 410 -19.97 -7.15 13.27
C LYS A 410 -19.40 -5.86 13.80
N LEU A 411 -20.28 -4.90 14.13
CA LEU A 411 -19.87 -3.69 14.84
C LEU A 411 -19.59 -4.03 16.31
N PRO A 412 -18.55 -3.42 16.94
CA PRO A 412 -18.31 -3.61 18.35
C PRO A 412 -19.44 -2.99 19.18
N THR A 413 -19.90 -3.72 20.17
CA THR A 413 -20.90 -3.28 21.16
C THR A 413 -20.30 -2.27 22.14
#